data_de8abf990be1be8dcb082477bcd11cc8
#
_entry.id   de8abf990be1be8dcb082477bcd11cc8
#
_cell.length_a   1.000
_cell.length_b   1.000
_cell.length_c   1.000
_cell.angle_alpha   90.00
_cell.angle_beta   90.00
_cell.angle_gamma   90.00
#
_symmetry.space_group_name_H-M   'P 1'
#
loop_
_entity.id
_entity.type
_entity.pdbx_description
1 polymer ?
#
loop_
_entity_poly.entity_id
_entity_poly.type
_entity_poly.pdbx_seq_one_letter_code
_entity_poly.pdbx_strand_id
1 'polypeptide(L)'
;MKAIDLDQHLAEIRQRADETATREPAMAFLLGETVLDRSSFAESLTYRITRKLVNHGASVDVLHQTFLEAFEKDPSILEQIACDMIAVKDRDPACPDVLTPLLYFKGFHALVCYRISYYLWKMGRREFALYLQSLVAETF
;
A
#
# COMPACT_ATOMS: atom_id res chain seq x y z
N MET A 1 -18.18 1.58 -14.07
CA MET A 1 -17.08 0.85 -13.44
C MET A 1 -17.64 0.02 -12.28
N LYS A 2 -17.30 -1.27 -12.25
CA LYS A 2 -17.75 -2.15 -11.18
C LYS A 2 -17.08 -1.74 -9.87
N ALA A 3 -17.85 -1.55 -8.79
CA ALA A 3 -17.30 -1.30 -7.48
C ALA A 3 -16.44 -2.51 -7.04
N ILE A 4 -15.28 -2.25 -6.46
CA ILE A 4 -14.40 -3.30 -5.96
C ILE A 4 -14.85 -3.70 -4.56
N ASP A 5 -15.00 -5.01 -4.34
CA ASP A 5 -15.19 -5.57 -3.01
C ASP A 5 -13.82 -5.66 -2.32
N LEU A 6 -13.57 -4.74 -1.40
CA LEU A 6 -12.28 -4.68 -0.69
C LEU A 6 -12.04 -5.91 0.19
N ASP A 7 -13.08 -6.50 0.75
CA ASP A 7 -12.93 -7.71 1.56
C ASP A 7 -12.51 -8.90 0.69
N GLN A 8 -13.08 -9.02 -0.48
CA GLN A 8 -12.70 -10.07 -1.44
C GLN A 8 -11.27 -9.83 -1.95
N HIS A 9 -10.91 -8.57 -2.22
CA HIS A 9 -9.56 -8.20 -2.65
C HIS A 9 -8.53 -8.58 -1.58
N LEU A 10 -8.81 -8.27 -0.31
CA LEU A 10 -7.95 -8.65 0.80
C LEU A 10 -7.84 -10.17 0.94
N ALA A 11 -8.96 -10.88 0.78
CA ALA A 11 -8.97 -12.34 0.86
C ALA A 11 -8.07 -12.97 -0.22
N GLU A 12 -8.09 -12.42 -1.42
CA GLU A 12 -7.21 -12.88 -2.51
C GLU A 12 -5.74 -12.62 -2.18
N ILE A 13 -5.41 -11.43 -1.66
CA ILE A 13 -4.05 -11.09 -1.24
C ILE A 13 -3.58 -12.05 -0.15
N ARG A 14 -4.41 -12.32 0.84
CA ARG A 14 -4.09 -13.24 1.95
C ARG A 14 -3.89 -14.67 1.47
N GLN A 15 -4.71 -15.12 0.54
CA GLN A 15 -4.57 -16.47 -0.04
C GLN A 15 -3.23 -16.60 -0.74
N ARG A 16 -2.85 -15.62 -1.56
CA ARG A 16 -1.56 -15.62 -2.25
C ARG A 16 -0.40 -15.57 -1.28
N ALA A 17 -0.52 -14.77 -0.22
CA ALA A 17 0.52 -14.67 0.80
C ALA A 17 0.71 -16.02 1.54
N ASP A 18 -0.39 -16.68 1.90
CA ASP A 18 -0.35 -17.97 2.58
C ASP A 18 0.26 -19.06 1.70
N GLU A 19 -0.15 -19.13 0.45
CA GLU A 19 0.42 -20.07 -0.53
C GLU A 19 1.93 -19.84 -0.72
N THR A 20 2.34 -18.58 -0.79
CA THR A 20 3.75 -18.22 -0.96
C THR A 20 4.56 -18.58 0.28
N ALA A 21 4.06 -18.29 1.47
CA ALA A 21 4.74 -18.62 2.74
C ALA A 21 4.88 -20.13 2.92
N THR A 22 3.89 -20.89 2.48
CA THR A 22 3.92 -22.36 2.53
C THR A 22 4.96 -22.92 1.56
N ARG A 23 4.98 -22.40 0.33
CA ARG A 23 5.91 -22.85 -0.71
C ARG A 23 7.36 -22.40 -0.43
N GLU A 24 7.53 -21.20 0.12
CA GLU A 24 8.83 -20.60 0.41
C GLU A 24 8.85 -20.08 1.85
N PRO A 25 9.21 -20.93 2.83
CA PRO A 25 9.19 -20.54 4.25
C PRO A 25 10.08 -19.35 4.61
N ALA A 26 11.11 -19.06 3.82
CA ALA A 26 11.96 -17.87 4.02
C ALA A 26 11.17 -16.56 3.90
N MET A 27 10.01 -16.59 3.24
CA MET A 27 9.14 -15.42 3.06
C MET A 27 8.11 -15.27 4.19
N ALA A 28 8.01 -16.25 5.10
CA ALA A 28 6.95 -16.26 6.11
C ALA A 28 6.96 -15.01 7.01
N PHE A 29 8.13 -14.51 7.38
CA PHE A 29 8.24 -13.31 8.22
C PHE A 29 7.69 -12.08 7.49
N LEU A 30 8.17 -11.82 6.26
CA LEU A 30 7.71 -10.67 5.48
C LEU A 30 6.20 -10.73 5.24
N LEU A 31 5.70 -11.88 4.85
CA LEU A 31 4.28 -12.04 4.53
C LEU A 31 3.39 -11.97 5.77
N GLY A 32 3.87 -12.47 6.91
CA GLY A 32 3.18 -12.33 8.19
C GLY A 32 3.08 -10.86 8.58
N GLU A 33 4.21 -10.17 8.63
CA GLU A 33 4.27 -8.75 9.02
C GLU A 33 3.45 -7.85 8.09
N THR A 34 3.50 -8.11 6.78
CA THR A 34 2.89 -7.23 5.79
C THR A 34 1.41 -7.53 5.56
N VAL A 35 1.01 -8.79 5.56
CA VAL A 35 -0.32 -9.21 5.12
C VAL A 35 -1.05 -10.03 6.18
N LEU A 36 -0.49 -11.18 6.57
CA LEU A 36 -1.26 -12.18 7.32
C LEU A 36 -1.61 -11.73 8.72
N ASP A 37 -0.75 -10.93 9.35
CA ASP A 37 -0.98 -10.39 10.70
C ASP A 37 -1.64 -9.02 10.70
N ARG A 38 -1.94 -8.46 9.52
CA ARG A 38 -2.62 -7.17 9.42
C ARG A 38 -4.14 -7.37 9.36
N SER A 39 -4.87 -6.45 10.00
CA SER A 39 -6.32 -6.58 10.16
C SER A 39 -7.14 -6.19 8.93
N SER A 40 -6.54 -5.43 8.01
CA SER A 40 -7.26 -4.88 6.86
C SER A 40 -6.31 -4.60 5.70
N PHE A 41 -6.89 -4.34 4.52
CA PHE A 41 -6.13 -3.90 3.35
C PHE A 41 -5.41 -2.57 3.63
N ALA A 42 -6.10 -1.63 4.31
CA ALA A 42 -5.50 -0.36 4.71
C ALA A 42 -4.26 -0.58 5.59
N GLU A 43 -4.36 -1.45 6.57
CA GLU A 43 -3.24 -1.79 7.45
C GLU A 43 -2.07 -2.41 6.69
N SER A 44 -2.36 -3.30 5.75
CA SER A 44 -1.34 -3.96 4.93
C SER A 44 -0.56 -2.96 4.07
N LEU A 45 -1.27 -2.10 3.34
CA LEU A 45 -0.67 -1.04 2.53
C LEU A 45 0.18 -0.11 3.39
N THR A 46 -0.39 0.36 4.48
CA THR A 46 0.25 1.31 5.39
C THR A 46 1.52 0.74 5.97
N TYR A 47 1.46 -0.49 6.47
CA TYR A 47 2.63 -1.16 7.05
C TYR A 47 3.76 -1.25 6.02
N ARG A 48 3.47 -1.77 4.84
CA ARG A 48 4.51 -2.00 3.82
C ARG A 48 5.16 -0.72 3.34
N ILE A 49 4.36 0.31 3.07
CA ILE A 49 4.85 1.53 2.42
C ILE A 49 5.51 2.47 3.41
N THR A 50 4.92 2.70 4.58
CA THR A 50 5.47 3.66 5.54
C THR A 50 6.84 3.24 6.04
N ARG A 51 7.09 1.95 6.21
CA ARG A 51 8.38 1.46 6.66
C ARG A 51 9.50 1.64 5.64
N LYS A 52 9.17 1.72 4.37
CA LYS A 52 10.15 2.08 3.33
C LYS A 52 10.52 3.56 3.40
N LEU A 53 9.57 4.42 3.74
CA LEU A 53 9.78 5.87 3.78
C LEU A 53 10.65 6.31 4.96
N VAL A 54 10.67 5.56 6.06
CA VAL A 54 11.41 5.95 7.27
C VAL A 54 12.93 5.91 7.12
N ASN A 55 13.43 5.30 6.07
CA ASN A 55 14.88 5.26 5.80
C ASN A 55 15.49 6.65 5.61
N HIS A 56 14.65 7.69 5.42
CA HIS A 56 15.08 9.08 5.25
C HIS A 56 14.76 9.95 6.48
N GLY A 57 14.65 9.33 7.67
CA GLY A 57 14.52 10.05 8.93
C GLY A 57 13.10 10.42 9.31
N ALA A 58 12.10 9.96 8.56
CA ALA A 58 10.70 10.24 8.89
C ALA A 58 10.22 9.36 10.05
N SER A 59 9.29 9.88 10.85
CA SER A 59 8.66 9.12 11.93
C SER A 59 7.68 8.09 11.36
N VAL A 60 7.91 6.81 11.64
CA VAL A 60 7.01 5.74 11.21
C VAL A 60 5.62 5.91 11.81
N ASP A 61 5.53 6.32 13.08
CA ASP A 61 4.24 6.48 13.74
C ASP A 61 3.41 7.60 13.12
N VAL A 62 4.04 8.73 12.81
CA VAL A 62 3.37 9.86 12.15
C VAL A 62 2.87 9.46 10.76
N LEU A 63 3.70 8.80 9.97
CA LEU A 63 3.31 8.35 8.63
C LEU A 63 2.21 7.30 8.70
N HIS A 64 2.34 6.34 9.59
CA HIS A 64 1.35 5.26 9.75
C HIS A 64 -0.03 5.84 10.09
N GLN A 65 -0.09 6.72 11.09
CA GLN A 65 -1.34 7.37 11.49
C GLN A 65 -1.93 8.22 10.36
N THR A 66 -1.09 8.93 9.61
CA THR A 66 -1.54 9.79 8.51
C THR A 66 -2.17 8.97 7.39
N PHE A 67 -1.56 7.84 7.02
CA PHE A 67 -2.10 6.95 6.00
C PHE A 67 -3.45 6.36 6.42
N LEU A 68 -3.53 5.83 7.65
CA LEU A 68 -4.77 5.27 8.16
C LEU A 68 -5.88 6.31 8.27
N GLU A 69 -5.55 7.53 8.69
CA GLU A 69 -6.52 8.63 8.75
C GLU A 69 -7.08 8.94 7.35
N ALA A 70 -6.22 9.02 6.35
CA ALA A 70 -6.65 9.30 4.97
C ALA A 70 -7.60 8.19 4.47
N PHE A 71 -7.28 6.93 4.71
CA PHE A 71 -8.12 5.81 4.30
C PHE A 71 -9.46 5.78 5.05
N GLU A 72 -9.46 6.16 6.32
CA GLU A 72 -10.69 6.22 7.11
C GLU A 72 -11.61 7.36 6.65
N LYS A 73 -11.04 8.54 6.43
CA LYS A 73 -11.81 9.73 6.07
C LYS A 73 -12.25 9.76 4.62
N ASP A 74 -11.50 9.11 3.74
CA ASP A 74 -11.85 8.97 2.32
C ASP A 74 -11.63 7.53 1.87
N PRO A 75 -12.60 6.64 2.14
CA PRO A 75 -12.48 5.22 1.76
C PRO A 75 -12.33 4.99 0.25
N SER A 76 -12.73 5.95 -0.57
CA SER A 76 -12.59 5.83 -2.03
C SER A 76 -11.12 5.72 -2.46
N ILE A 77 -10.19 6.20 -1.64
CA ILE A 77 -8.76 6.06 -1.91
C ILE A 77 -8.36 4.58 -1.95
N LEU A 78 -8.85 3.78 -1.00
CA LEU A 78 -8.57 2.34 -0.99
C LEU A 78 -9.14 1.64 -2.22
N GLU A 79 -10.33 2.01 -2.66
CA GLU A 79 -10.92 1.45 -3.87
C GLU A 79 -10.09 1.78 -5.10
N GLN A 80 -9.61 3.02 -5.21
CA GLN A 80 -8.74 3.45 -6.29
C GLN A 80 -7.41 2.68 -6.28
N ILE A 81 -6.84 2.46 -5.11
CA ILE A 81 -5.58 1.70 -4.97
C ILE A 81 -5.79 0.24 -5.37
N ALA A 82 -6.90 -0.37 -4.96
CA ALA A 82 -7.23 -1.73 -5.38
C ALA A 82 -7.38 -1.83 -6.91
N CYS A 83 -8.01 -0.84 -7.53
CA CYS A 83 -8.08 -0.74 -8.99
C CYS A 83 -6.69 -0.64 -9.62
N ASP A 84 -5.82 0.16 -9.03
CA ASP A 84 -4.43 0.31 -9.51
C ASP A 84 -3.69 -1.03 -9.46
N MET A 85 -3.84 -1.79 -8.38
CA MET A 85 -3.22 -3.12 -8.25
C MET A 85 -3.70 -4.08 -9.33
N ILE A 86 -4.98 -4.12 -9.56
CA ILE A 86 -5.58 -4.98 -10.59
C ILE A 86 -5.11 -4.56 -11.98
N ALA A 87 -5.04 -3.25 -12.24
CA ALA A 87 -4.56 -2.75 -13.52
C ALA A 87 -3.09 -3.12 -13.77
N VAL A 88 -2.25 -3.04 -12.75
CA VAL A 88 -0.83 -3.45 -12.85
C VAL A 88 -0.75 -4.94 -13.16
N LYS A 89 -1.50 -5.77 -12.43
CA LYS A 89 -1.54 -7.21 -12.66
C LYS A 89 -1.95 -7.54 -14.10
N ASP A 90 -2.98 -6.88 -14.60
CA ASP A 90 -3.55 -7.19 -15.91
C ASP A 90 -2.66 -6.72 -17.07
N ARG A 91 -1.89 -5.64 -16.86
CA ARG A 91 -1.12 -5.00 -17.95
C ARG A 91 0.35 -5.36 -17.95
N ASP A 92 0.91 -5.76 -16.82
CA ASP A 92 2.33 -6.07 -16.70
C ASP A 92 2.53 -7.59 -16.79
N PRO A 93 3.12 -8.10 -17.89
CA PRO A 93 3.34 -9.54 -18.02
C PRO A 93 4.29 -10.12 -16.97
N ALA A 94 5.09 -9.27 -16.29
CA ALA A 94 5.97 -9.69 -15.21
C ALA A 94 5.24 -9.79 -13.87
N CYS A 95 3.96 -9.40 -13.79
CA CYS A 95 3.20 -9.39 -12.55
C CYS A 95 2.27 -10.60 -12.48
N PRO A 96 2.61 -11.64 -11.67
CA PRO A 96 1.83 -12.88 -11.66
C PRO A 96 0.52 -12.78 -10.87
N ASP A 97 0.42 -11.86 -9.90
CA ASP A 97 -0.75 -11.75 -9.02
C ASP A 97 -0.84 -10.36 -8.38
N VAL A 98 -1.90 -10.12 -7.61
CA VAL A 98 -2.12 -8.84 -6.93
C VAL A 98 -1.19 -8.63 -5.73
N LEU A 99 -0.61 -9.68 -5.18
CA LEU A 99 0.34 -9.58 -4.07
C LEU A 99 1.64 -8.92 -4.50
N THR A 100 2.11 -9.18 -5.71
CA THR A 100 3.41 -8.72 -6.20
C THR A 100 3.56 -7.19 -6.20
N PRO A 101 2.60 -6.39 -6.69
CA PRO A 101 2.71 -4.93 -6.60
C PRO A 101 2.78 -4.43 -5.17
N LEU A 102 1.99 -5.02 -4.27
CA LEU A 102 1.98 -4.64 -2.86
C LEU A 102 3.36 -4.82 -2.23
N LEU A 103 4.04 -5.92 -2.53
CA LEU A 103 5.33 -6.24 -1.93
C LEU A 103 6.50 -5.49 -2.57
N TYR A 104 6.52 -5.34 -3.89
CA TYR A 104 7.77 -5.01 -4.58
C TYR A 104 7.74 -3.84 -5.55
N PHE A 105 6.59 -3.43 -6.08
CA PHE A 105 6.57 -2.50 -7.20
C PHE A 105 6.67 -1.06 -6.72
N LYS A 106 7.84 -0.46 -6.89
CA LYS A 106 8.12 0.92 -6.47
C LYS A 106 7.17 1.93 -7.11
N GLY A 107 6.86 1.77 -8.39
CA GLY A 107 5.91 2.65 -9.08
C GLY A 107 4.52 2.61 -8.48
N PHE A 108 4.06 1.42 -8.09
CA PHE A 108 2.79 1.27 -7.39
C PHE A 108 2.85 1.93 -6.01
N HIS A 109 3.94 1.72 -5.24
CA HIS A 109 4.12 2.34 -3.93
C HIS A 109 4.12 3.87 -4.04
N ALA A 110 4.79 4.41 -5.07
CA ALA A 110 4.80 5.85 -5.32
C ALA A 110 3.39 6.38 -5.63
N LEU A 111 2.60 5.62 -6.38
CA LEU A 111 1.23 5.99 -6.70
C LEU A 111 0.34 6.03 -5.45
N VAL A 112 0.49 5.05 -4.55
CA VAL A 112 -0.21 5.07 -3.25
C VAL A 112 0.13 6.34 -2.48
N CYS A 113 1.42 6.67 -2.37
CA CYS A 113 1.87 7.88 -1.68
C CYS A 113 1.34 9.15 -2.34
N TYR A 114 1.27 9.18 -3.68
CA TYR A 114 0.67 10.30 -4.40
C TYR A 114 -0.79 10.50 -3.99
N ARG A 115 -1.57 9.43 -3.89
CA ARG A 115 -2.97 9.54 -3.48
C ARG A 115 -3.12 10.08 -2.06
N ILE A 116 -2.23 9.69 -1.14
CA ILE A 116 -2.19 10.24 0.21
C ILE A 116 -1.77 11.71 0.19
N SER A 117 -0.75 12.08 -0.59
CA SER A 117 -0.31 13.47 -0.73
C SER A 117 -1.42 14.35 -1.29
N TYR A 118 -2.16 13.85 -2.28
CA TYR A 118 -3.29 14.57 -2.86
C TYR A 118 -4.40 14.80 -1.83
N TYR A 119 -4.71 13.79 -1.03
CA TYR A 119 -5.65 13.93 0.07
C TYR A 119 -5.20 15.03 1.04
N LEU A 120 -3.94 15.00 1.46
CA LEU A 120 -3.38 16.02 2.35
C LEU A 120 -3.47 17.41 1.75
N TRP A 121 -3.14 17.54 0.47
CA TRP A 121 -3.20 18.81 -0.25
C TRP A 121 -4.62 19.39 -0.25
N LYS A 122 -5.61 18.56 -0.54
CA LYS A 122 -7.02 18.97 -0.55
C LYS A 122 -7.53 19.35 0.83
N MET A 123 -6.97 18.77 1.89
CA MET A 123 -7.32 19.11 3.27
C MET A 123 -6.60 20.35 3.79
N GLY A 124 -5.83 21.04 2.95
CA GLY A 124 -5.08 22.23 3.33
C GLY A 124 -3.77 21.94 4.05
N ARG A 125 -3.36 20.66 4.13
CA ARG A 125 -2.11 20.24 4.79
C ARG A 125 -0.98 20.18 3.76
N ARG A 126 -0.70 21.34 3.15
CA ARG A 126 0.20 21.42 1.99
C ARG A 126 1.65 21.13 2.35
N GLU A 127 2.10 21.61 3.50
CA GLU A 127 3.48 21.36 3.95
C GLU A 127 3.73 19.87 4.14
N PHE A 128 2.78 19.15 4.71
CA PHE A 128 2.92 17.71 4.90
C PHE A 128 2.85 16.97 3.54
N ALA A 129 1.97 17.41 2.64
CA ALA A 129 1.90 16.85 1.30
C ALA A 129 3.24 16.98 0.56
N LEU A 130 3.87 18.15 0.63
CA LEU A 130 5.18 18.39 0.02
C LEU A 130 6.28 17.55 0.69
N TYR A 131 6.24 17.45 2.01
CA TYR A 131 7.18 16.61 2.75
C TYR A 131 7.07 15.15 2.31
N LEU A 132 5.86 14.62 2.24
CA LEU A 132 5.64 13.24 1.78
C LEU A 132 6.15 13.04 0.34
N GLN A 133 5.91 14.01 -0.55
CA GLN A 133 6.44 13.95 -1.92
C GLN A 133 7.97 13.88 -1.93
N SER A 134 8.63 14.63 -1.05
CA SER A 134 10.10 14.61 -0.98
C SER A 134 10.62 13.24 -0.51
N LEU A 135 9.94 12.61 0.44
CA LEU A 135 10.28 11.26 0.89
C LEU A 135 10.13 10.24 -0.24
N VAL A 136 9.06 10.37 -1.02
CA VAL A 136 8.80 9.48 -2.16
C VAL A 136 9.90 9.62 -3.21
N ALA A 137 10.31 10.84 -3.53
CA ALA A 137 11.36 11.09 -4.51
C ALA A 137 12.70 10.50 -4.10
N GLU A 138 13.00 10.45 -2.81
CA GLU A 138 14.23 9.86 -2.28
C GLU A 138 14.15 8.34 -2.16
N THR A 139 12.96 7.77 -1.99
CA THR A 139 12.74 6.35 -1.71
C THR A 139 12.46 5.55 -2.99
N PHE A 140 11.64 6.09 -3.87
CA PHE A 140 11.15 5.45 -5.07
C PHE A 140 11.55 6.24 -6.31
#